data_05dcdb52bf11c4a3f63d9a443a119cae
#
_entry.id   05dcdb52bf11c4a3f63d9a443a119cae
#
_cell.length_a   1.000
_cell.length_b   1.000
_cell.length_c   1.000
_cell.angle_alpha   90.00
_cell.angle_beta   90.00
_cell.angle_gamma   90.00
#
_symmetry.space_group_name_H-M   'P 1'
#
loop_
_entity.id
_entity.type
_entity.pdbx_description
1 polymer ?
#
loop_
_entity_poly.entity_id
_entity_poly.type
_entity_poly.pdbx_seq_one_letter_code
_entity_poly.pdbx_strand_id
1 'polypeptide(L)'
;MTARNISLLGATYSNVPGVTLPVSGGGSATFYEVSDTTAAAADVATGKYFYTASGVKTQGTNSGGGGSSKNAQTVQNSSTRITSTSYSKACGDITVSKTGTYDVYWTCYRTSTSGTWGTRLYIGTSAQTEQTTFSSYYQTVHLSNISLTQNQVISVYAKSRGSNYYAYVGQLTIIES
;
A
#
# COMPACT_ATOMS: atom_id res chain seq x y z
N MET A 1 21.07 -6.84 -21.05
CA MET A 1 21.65 -6.09 -22.17
C MET A 1 21.74 -7.03 -23.36
N THR A 2 21.13 -6.64 -24.45
CA THR A 2 21.18 -7.40 -25.71
C THR A 2 22.42 -6.95 -26.49
N ALA A 3 23.34 -7.89 -26.72
CA ALA A 3 24.51 -7.62 -27.53
C ALA A 3 24.12 -7.47 -29.02
N ARG A 4 24.70 -6.50 -29.72
CA ARG A 4 24.44 -6.20 -31.14
C ARG A 4 25.68 -6.41 -32.00
N ASN A 5 25.46 -6.67 -33.28
CA ASN A 5 26.54 -6.60 -34.25
C ASN A 5 26.78 -5.14 -34.63
N ILE A 6 28.00 -4.70 -34.54
CA ILE A 6 28.41 -3.34 -34.95
C ILE A 6 29.38 -3.43 -36.14
N SER A 7 29.30 -2.44 -37.00
CA SER A 7 30.29 -2.25 -38.09
C SER A 7 31.13 -1.03 -37.81
N LEU A 8 32.43 -1.22 -37.74
CA LEU A 8 33.36 -0.14 -37.52
C LEU A 8 34.55 -0.26 -38.51
N LEU A 9 34.83 0.79 -39.24
CA LEU A 9 35.89 0.83 -40.24
C LEU A 9 35.86 -0.34 -41.25
N GLY A 10 34.65 -0.74 -41.66
CA GLY A 10 34.48 -1.82 -42.62
C GLY A 10 34.53 -3.23 -42.03
N ALA A 11 34.85 -3.40 -40.75
CA ALA A 11 34.81 -4.67 -40.05
C ALA A 11 33.49 -4.82 -39.28
N THR A 12 32.91 -6.07 -39.22
CA THR A 12 31.75 -6.38 -38.42
C THR A 12 32.17 -7.14 -37.16
N TYR A 13 31.74 -6.65 -36.03
CA TYR A 13 31.97 -7.25 -34.72
C TYR A 13 30.62 -7.77 -34.19
N SER A 14 30.57 -9.06 -33.85
CA SER A 14 29.33 -9.72 -33.39
C SER A 14 29.23 -9.71 -31.87
N ASN A 15 28.00 -9.65 -31.38
CA ASN A 15 27.67 -9.76 -29.95
C ASN A 15 28.38 -8.71 -29.06
N VAL A 16 28.45 -7.48 -29.51
CA VAL A 16 29.10 -6.40 -28.77
C VAL A 16 28.12 -5.78 -27.78
N PRO A 17 28.35 -5.91 -26.44
CA PRO A 17 27.48 -5.34 -25.43
C PRO A 17 27.69 -3.85 -25.23
N GLY A 18 28.83 -3.32 -25.65
CA GLY A 18 29.17 -1.91 -25.54
C GLY A 18 30.47 -1.59 -26.24
N VAL A 19 30.69 -0.33 -26.50
CA VAL A 19 31.91 0.20 -27.18
C VAL A 19 32.59 1.20 -26.28
N THR A 20 33.89 1.01 -26.04
CA THR A 20 34.72 1.95 -25.27
C THR A 20 35.58 2.75 -26.22
N LEU A 21 35.44 4.07 -26.16
CA LEU A 21 36.17 5.01 -26.99
C LEU A 21 37.07 5.92 -26.13
N PRO A 22 38.29 6.27 -26.57
CA PRO A 22 39.07 7.27 -25.91
C PRO A 22 38.42 8.66 -26.02
N VAL A 23 38.52 9.45 -24.94
CA VAL A 23 37.98 10.82 -24.94
C VAL A 23 39.09 11.86 -24.98
N SER A 24 38.78 13.02 -25.56
CA SER A 24 39.68 14.16 -25.60
C SER A 24 40.01 14.62 -24.17
N GLY A 25 41.29 14.71 -23.85
CA GLY A 25 41.75 15.04 -22.48
C GLY A 25 42.14 13.83 -21.63
N GLY A 26 42.12 12.64 -22.20
CA GLY A 26 42.52 11.38 -21.52
C GLY A 26 41.36 10.62 -20.92
N GLY A 27 41.55 9.32 -20.71
CA GLY A 27 40.52 8.41 -20.25
C GLY A 27 39.69 7.78 -21.37
N SER A 28 38.53 7.17 -21.02
CA SER A 28 37.66 6.52 -22.00
C SER A 28 36.17 6.68 -21.59
N ALA A 29 35.30 6.63 -22.59
CA ALA A 29 33.85 6.56 -22.41
C ALA A 29 33.31 5.24 -22.98
N THR A 30 32.46 4.54 -22.25
CA THR A 30 31.84 3.32 -22.72
C THR A 30 30.35 3.58 -23.03
N PHE A 31 29.96 3.18 -24.22
CA PHE A 31 28.59 3.27 -24.73
C PHE A 31 27.98 1.86 -24.75
N TYR A 32 26.84 1.69 -24.10
CA TYR A 32 26.12 0.42 -24.06
C TYR A 32 24.87 0.47 -24.94
N GLU A 33 24.51 -0.66 -25.49
CA GLU A 33 23.24 -0.85 -26.19
C GLU A 33 22.09 -0.84 -25.16
N VAL A 34 21.06 -0.02 -25.39
CA VAL A 34 19.94 0.18 -24.44
C VAL A 34 18.56 0.01 -25.10
N SER A 35 18.50 -0.46 -26.37
CA SER A 35 17.23 -0.57 -27.10
C SER A 35 16.26 -1.61 -26.52
N ASP A 36 16.73 -2.50 -25.65
CA ASP A 36 15.94 -3.46 -24.90
C ASP A 36 15.39 -2.92 -23.56
N THR A 37 15.67 -1.65 -23.25
CA THR A 37 15.16 -1.02 -22.03
C THR A 37 13.64 -0.83 -22.11
N THR A 38 12.92 -1.38 -21.14
CA THR A 38 11.46 -1.26 -21.00
C THR A 38 11.06 -0.32 -19.88
N ALA A 39 12.02 0.22 -19.12
CA ALA A 39 11.76 1.12 -18.02
C ALA A 39 11.12 2.43 -18.48
N ALA A 40 10.03 2.83 -17.83
CA ALA A 40 9.40 4.14 -17.95
C ALA A 40 9.81 5.04 -16.78
N ALA A 41 9.57 6.35 -16.89
CA ALA A 41 9.90 7.30 -15.82
C ALA A 41 9.20 6.95 -14.50
N ALA A 42 8.01 6.37 -14.56
CA ALA A 42 7.24 5.93 -13.39
C ALA A 42 7.83 4.70 -12.66
N ASP A 43 8.71 3.95 -13.32
CA ASP A 43 9.36 2.76 -12.73
C ASP A 43 10.62 3.13 -11.94
N VAL A 44 11.15 4.33 -12.15
CA VAL A 44 12.43 4.79 -11.60
C VAL A 44 12.20 5.86 -10.54
N ALA A 45 12.80 5.70 -9.36
CA ALA A 45 12.64 6.63 -8.25
C ALA A 45 13.01 8.07 -8.63
N THR A 46 12.24 9.04 -8.12
CA THR A 46 12.51 10.47 -8.28
C THR A 46 13.93 10.80 -7.85
N GLY A 47 14.62 11.60 -8.65
CA GLY A 47 16.03 11.96 -8.44
C GLY A 47 17.04 10.94 -8.99
N LYS A 48 16.59 9.77 -9.45
CA LYS A 48 17.41 8.81 -10.20
C LYS A 48 17.24 9.02 -11.69
N TYR A 49 18.26 8.61 -12.47
CA TYR A 49 18.25 8.69 -13.92
C TYR A 49 18.39 7.31 -14.54
N PHE A 50 17.77 7.12 -15.68
CA PHE A 50 17.90 5.93 -16.51
C PHE A 50 17.99 6.35 -17.99
N TYR A 51 18.35 5.41 -18.85
CA TYR A 51 18.32 5.62 -20.29
C TYR A 51 17.13 4.89 -20.90
N THR A 52 16.36 5.59 -21.72
CA THR A 52 15.26 5.01 -22.50
C THR A 52 15.82 4.12 -23.62
N ALA A 53 14.97 3.31 -24.24
CA ALA A 53 15.34 2.51 -25.42
C ALA A 53 15.87 3.36 -26.59
N SER A 54 15.54 4.64 -26.66
CA SER A 54 16.09 5.59 -27.65
C SER A 54 17.42 6.23 -27.22
N GLY A 55 17.99 5.81 -26.07
CA GLY A 55 19.25 6.34 -25.56
C GLY A 55 19.15 7.70 -24.86
N VAL A 56 17.93 8.19 -24.61
CA VAL A 56 17.72 9.48 -23.93
C VAL A 56 17.81 9.29 -22.41
N LYS A 57 18.70 10.07 -21.77
CA LYS A 57 18.79 10.12 -20.31
C LYS A 57 17.55 10.82 -19.75
N THR A 58 16.77 10.10 -18.95
CA THR A 58 15.49 10.56 -18.40
C THR A 58 15.51 10.44 -16.88
N GLN A 59 14.90 11.39 -16.19
CA GLN A 59 14.74 11.32 -14.74
C GLN A 59 13.51 10.50 -14.38
N GLY A 60 13.64 9.66 -13.36
CA GLY A 60 12.53 8.93 -12.76
C GLY A 60 11.52 9.87 -12.10
N THR A 61 10.25 9.50 -12.17
CA THR A 61 9.12 10.24 -11.55
C THR A 61 8.43 9.45 -10.45
N ASN A 62 8.88 8.21 -10.16
CA ASN A 62 8.35 7.42 -9.07
C ASN A 62 8.75 8.05 -7.73
N SER A 63 7.81 8.68 -7.06
CA SER A 63 8.00 9.29 -5.74
C SER A 63 7.93 8.29 -4.57
N GLY A 64 7.58 7.05 -4.86
CA GLY A 64 7.62 5.92 -3.91
C GLY A 64 8.77 4.98 -4.30
N GLY A 65 9.70 4.72 -3.37
CA GLY A 65 10.83 3.81 -3.60
C GLY A 65 10.39 2.45 -4.15
N GLY A 66 11.19 1.93 -5.07
CA GLY A 66 10.91 0.70 -5.82
C GLY A 66 10.54 -0.50 -4.95
N GLY A 67 9.38 -0.99 -5.22
CA GLY A 67 8.61 -1.99 -4.52
C GLY A 67 7.28 -1.35 -4.16
N SER A 68 6.20 -1.90 -4.66
CA SER A 68 4.85 -1.49 -4.25
C SER A 68 4.65 -1.84 -2.77
N SER A 69 5.26 -1.05 -1.87
CA SER A 69 4.92 -1.15 -0.46
C SER A 69 3.50 -0.61 -0.33
N LYS A 70 2.57 -1.52 -0.22
CA LYS A 70 1.16 -1.20 0.06
C LYS A 70 1.12 -0.27 1.27
N ASN A 71 0.41 0.84 1.13
CA ASN A 71 0.22 1.74 2.25
C ASN A 71 -0.56 1.02 3.35
N ALA A 72 0.06 0.83 4.50
CA ALA A 72 -0.56 0.20 5.65
C ALA A 72 -0.58 1.19 6.82
N GLN A 73 -1.75 1.34 7.43
CA GLN A 73 -1.94 2.18 8.62
C GLN A 73 -2.65 1.35 9.69
N THR A 74 -2.19 1.48 10.92
CA THR A 74 -2.75 0.75 12.05
C THR A 74 -2.93 1.67 13.25
N VAL A 75 -4.08 1.53 13.92
CA VAL A 75 -4.31 2.10 15.24
C VAL A 75 -4.64 1.00 16.22
N GLN A 76 -3.91 1.00 17.34
CA GLN A 76 -4.19 0.11 18.48
C GLN A 76 -5.20 0.79 19.40
N ASN A 77 -6.16 0.02 19.89
CA ASN A 77 -7.02 0.49 20.95
C ASN A 77 -6.56 -0.09 22.31
N SER A 78 -6.35 0.75 23.28
CA SER A 78 -6.12 0.32 24.65
C SER A 78 -7.47 -0.12 25.30
N SER A 79 -7.99 -1.28 24.88
CA SER A 79 -9.07 -2.04 25.55
C SER A 79 -10.29 -1.24 26.03
N THR A 80 -10.84 -0.36 25.19
CA THR A 80 -12.09 0.34 25.53
C THR A 80 -13.24 -0.67 25.56
N ARG A 81 -13.89 -0.79 26.72
CA ARG A 81 -15.06 -1.63 26.95
C ARG A 81 -16.31 -0.89 26.46
N ILE A 82 -17.01 -1.46 25.51
CA ILE A 82 -18.30 -0.95 25.05
C ILE A 82 -19.42 -1.73 25.74
N THR A 83 -20.16 -1.04 26.59
CA THR A 83 -21.31 -1.59 27.34
C THR A 83 -22.64 -1.08 26.79
N SER A 84 -22.61 -0.10 25.89
CA SER A 84 -23.79 0.52 25.30
C SER A 84 -24.53 -0.44 24.37
N THR A 85 -25.86 -0.42 24.41
CA THR A 85 -26.71 -1.08 23.43
C THR A 85 -26.83 -0.33 22.12
N SER A 86 -26.38 0.93 22.08
CA SER A 86 -26.21 1.72 20.88
C SER A 86 -24.76 1.72 20.42
N TYR A 87 -24.54 1.95 19.13
CA TYR A 87 -23.19 2.06 18.58
C TYR A 87 -22.41 3.19 19.22
N SER A 88 -21.28 2.87 19.81
CA SER A 88 -20.34 3.82 20.40
C SER A 88 -18.95 3.58 19.80
N LYS A 89 -18.17 4.64 19.67
CA LYS A 89 -16.81 4.54 19.13
C LYS A 89 -15.96 3.62 19.98
N ALA A 90 -15.38 2.62 19.35
CA ALA A 90 -14.70 1.52 20.03
C ALA A 90 -13.20 1.44 19.71
N CYS A 91 -12.72 2.21 18.74
CA CYS A 91 -11.32 2.25 18.35
C CYS A 91 -10.91 3.67 17.97
N GLY A 92 -9.61 3.97 18.02
CA GLY A 92 -9.05 5.22 17.53
C GLY A 92 -9.30 5.43 16.03
N ASP A 93 -9.09 6.66 15.58
CA ASP A 93 -9.24 7.01 14.17
C ASP A 93 -7.98 6.69 13.37
N ILE A 94 -8.19 6.26 12.12
CA ILE A 94 -7.17 6.35 11.09
C ILE A 94 -7.56 7.47 10.15
N THR A 95 -6.66 8.44 9.95
CA THR A 95 -6.75 9.40 8.86
C THR A 95 -6.03 8.82 7.65
N VAL A 96 -6.76 8.58 6.57
CA VAL A 96 -6.25 7.96 5.36
C VAL A 96 -5.18 8.84 4.72
N SER A 97 -3.98 8.33 4.55
CA SER A 97 -2.83 9.09 4.05
C SER A 97 -2.80 9.25 2.53
N LYS A 98 -3.48 8.35 1.80
CA LYS A 98 -3.49 8.32 0.33
C LYS A 98 -4.85 7.84 -0.19
N THR A 99 -5.33 8.41 -1.27
CA THR A 99 -6.53 7.91 -1.98
C THR A 99 -6.22 6.56 -2.63
N GLY A 100 -7.10 5.58 -2.45
CA GLY A 100 -6.91 4.24 -3.01
C GLY A 100 -8.02 3.28 -2.60
N THR A 101 -7.81 2.01 -2.96
CA THR A 101 -8.64 0.88 -2.52
C THR A 101 -7.91 0.14 -1.43
N TYR A 102 -8.62 -0.24 -0.38
CA TYR A 102 -8.04 -0.81 0.84
C TYR A 102 -8.78 -2.05 1.29
N ASP A 103 -8.01 -2.97 1.85
CA ASP A 103 -8.51 -3.98 2.74
C ASP A 103 -8.52 -3.45 4.17
N VAL A 104 -9.64 -3.57 4.85
CA VAL A 104 -9.85 -3.05 6.21
C VAL A 104 -10.05 -4.20 7.18
N TYR A 105 -9.24 -4.21 8.22
CA TYR A 105 -9.26 -5.26 9.25
C TYR A 105 -9.46 -4.66 10.63
N TRP A 106 -10.26 -5.32 11.47
CA TRP A 106 -10.26 -5.01 12.90
C TRP A 106 -10.45 -6.26 13.73
N THR A 107 -9.82 -6.27 14.89
CA THR A 107 -10.00 -7.35 15.87
C THR A 107 -11.09 -6.97 16.86
N CYS A 108 -11.95 -7.92 17.17
CA CYS A 108 -13.01 -7.73 18.15
C CYS A 108 -13.31 -9.02 18.90
N TYR A 109 -13.85 -8.89 20.11
CA TYR A 109 -14.42 -9.99 20.86
C TYR A 109 -15.55 -9.52 21.77
N ARG A 110 -16.34 -10.46 22.32
CA ARG A 110 -17.44 -10.23 23.25
C ARG A 110 -17.33 -11.14 24.47
N THR A 111 -17.87 -10.71 25.59
CA THR A 111 -17.84 -11.48 26.84
C THR A 111 -19.01 -12.48 27.01
N SER A 112 -19.97 -12.51 26.08
CA SER A 112 -21.10 -13.43 26.12
C SER A 112 -21.54 -13.84 24.73
N THR A 113 -22.02 -15.07 24.56
CA THR A 113 -22.51 -15.60 23.28
C THR A 113 -24.00 -15.29 23.02
N SER A 114 -24.72 -14.79 23.99
CA SER A 114 -26.16 -14.46 23.86
C SER A 114 -26.38 -12.98 23.71
N GLY A 115 -27.40 -12.59 22.93
CA GLY A 115 -27.84 -11.23 22.74
C GLY A 115 -27.35 -10.58 21.44
N THR A 116 -27.75 -9.32 21.24
CA THR A 116 -27.44 -8.55 20.02
C THR A 116 -26.12 -7.81 20.20
N TRP A 117 -25.15 -8.14 19.35
CA TRP A 117 -23.83 -7.56 19.30
C TRP A 117 -23.57 -7.04 17.89
N GLY A 118 -22.70 -6.08 17.74
CA GLY A 118 -22.29 -5.63 16.44
C GLY A 118 -21.04 -4.77 16.49
N THR A 119 -20.23 -4.86 15.44
CA THR A 119 -19.25 -3.84 15.09
C THR A 119 -19.57 -3.28 13.73
N ARG A 120 -19.16 -2.05 13.49
CA ARG A 120 -19.42 -1.35 12.25
C ARG A 120 -18.28 -0.40 11.95
N LEU A 121 -17.77 -0.46 10.71
CA LEU A 121 -16.86 0.55 10.20
C LEU A 121 -17.65 1.82 9.89
N TYR A 122 -17.09 2.95 10.26
CA TYR A 122 -17.54 4.27 9.83
C TYR A 122 -16.48 4.89 8.93
N ILE A 123 -16.92 5.47 7.82
CA ILE A 123 -16.12 6.25 6.90
C ILE A 123 -16.65 7.68 6.97
N GLY A 124 -15.92 8.56 7.66
CA GLY A 124 -16.44 9.83 8.12
C GLY A 124 -17.65 9.62 9.03
N THR A 125 -18.80 10.14 8.64
CA THR A 125 -20.08 9.95 9.35
C THR A 125 -20.94 8.80 8.81
N SER A 126 -20.52 8.17 7.70
CA SER A 126 -21.28 7.13 7.02
C SER A 126 -20.98 5.74 7.61
N ALA A 127 -22.00 5.09 8.16
CA ALA A 127 -21.92 3.74 8.68
C ALA A 127 -21.93 2.73 7.54
N GLN A 128 -21.01 1.76 7.60
CA GLN A 128 -20.95 0.62 6.69
C GLN A 128 -21.80 -0.54 7.22
N THR A 129 -21.82 -1.65 6.50
CA THR A 129 -22.58 -2.85 6.89
C THR A 129 -22.17 -3.34 8.29
N GLU A 130 -23.18 -3.69 9.09
CA GLU A 130 -22.97 -4.23 10.42
C GLU A 130 -22.37 -5.65 10.35
N GLN A 131 -21.37 -5.89 11.18
CA GLN A 131 -20.78 -7.20 11.39
C GLN A 131 -21.26 -7.75 12.74
N THR A 132 -22.01 -8.84 12.70
CA THR A 132 -22.65 -9.45 13.88
C THR A 132 -22.04 -10.77 14.32
N THR A 133 -21.16 -11.35 13.50
CA THR A 133 -20.50 -12.64 13.78
C THR A 133 -19.36 -12.46 14.76
N PHE A 134 -19.66 -12.60 16.05
CA PHE A 134 -18.65 -12.54 17.10
C PHE A 134 -18.53 -13.84 17.84
N SER A 135 -17.33 -14.16 18.26
CA SER A 135 -17.01 -15.22 19.20
C SER A 135 -16.66 -14.63 20.58
N SER A 136 -16.65 -15.45 21.61
CA SER A 136 -16.05 -15.14 22.91
C SER A 136 -14.51 -15.06 22.86
N TYR A 137 -13.92 -15.32 21.70
CA TYR A 137 -12.50 -15.17 21.42
C TYR A 137 -12.29 -14.00 20.48
N TYR A 138 -11.06 -13.47 20.43
CA TYR A 138 -10.68 -12.46 19.44
C TYR A 138 -10.90 -12.99 18.03
N GLN A 139 -11.61 -12.21 17.25
CA GLN A 139 -11.85 -12.47 15.83
C GLN A 139 -11.38 -11.27 15.01
N THR A 140 -10.94 -11.54 13.81
CA THR A 140 -10.63 -10.51 12.83
C THR A 140 -11.80 -10.39 11.86
N VAL A 141 -12.36 -9.20 11.76
CA VAL A 141 -13.27 -8.83 10.68
C VAL A 141 -12.44 -8.28 9.53
N HIS A 142 -12.79 -8.66 8.32
CA HIS A 142 -12.16 -8.20 7.08
C HIS A 142 -13.22 -7.67 6.12
N LEU A 143 -13.01 -6.46 5.64
CA LEU A 143 -13.74 -5.88 4.52
C LEU A 143 -12.74 -5.60 3.41
N SER A 144 -13.00 -6.12 2.20
CA SER A 144 -12.13 -5.96 1.03
C SER A 144 -12.64 -4.88 0.08
N ASN A 145 -11.73 -4.31 -0.70
CA ASN A 145 -12.03 -3.36 -1.77
C ASN A 145 -12.78 -2.10 -1.32
N ILE A 146 -12.44 -1.57 -0.15
CA ILE A 146 -13.02 -0.32 0.36
C ILE A 146 -12.31 0.87 -0.30
N SER A 147 -13.06 1.67 -1.06
CA SER A 147 -12.55 2.91 -1.64
C SER A 147 -12.45 3.99 -0.57
N LEU A 148 -11.25 4.49 -0.33
CA LEU A 148 -10.96 5.55 0.63
C LEU A 148 -10.25 6.72 -0.05
N THR A 149 -10.53 7.95 0.38
CA THR A 149 -9.88 9.16 -0.11
C THR A 149 -8.89 9.71 0.92
N GLN A 150 -7.85 10.36 0.46
CA GLN A 150 -6.88 11.03 1.33
C GLN A 150 -7.59 11.98 2.30
N ASN A 151 -7.13 12.03 3.54
CA ASN A 151 -7.68 12.79 4.67
C ASN A 151 -9.07 12.33 5.16
N GLN A 152 -9.64 11.29 4.58
CA GLN A 152 -10.85 10.66 5.09
C GLN A 152 -10.56 9.99 6.43
N VAL A 153 -11.44 10.15 7.40
CA VAL A 153 -11.30 9.53 8.73
C VAL A 153 -12.14 8.26 8.76
N ILE A 154 -11.54 7.18 9.21
CA ILE A 154 -12.23 5.92 9.45
C ILE A 154 -12.11 5.50 10.91
N SER A 155 -13.15 4.88 11.44
CA SER A 155 -13.21 4.39 12.83
C SER A 155 -14.13 3.20 12.96
N VAL A 156 -13.94 2.38 13.99
CA VAL A 156 -14.82 1.25 14.30
C VAL A 156 -15.68 1.58 15.51
N TYR A 157 -16.96 1.37 15.36
CA TYR A 157 -17.95 1.46 16.42
C TYR A 157 -18.44 0.07 16.80
N ALA A 158 -18.77 -0.10 18.06
CA ALA A 158 -19.33 -1.34 18.58
C ALA A 158 -20.59 -1.07 19.43
N LYS A 159 -21.45 -2.06 19.53
CA LYS A 159 -22.53 -2.10 20.50
C LYS A 159 -22.48 -3.42 21.29
N SER A 160 -22.96 -3.38 22.50
CA SER A 160 -23.07 -4.52 23.42
C SER A 160 -24.54 -4.85 23.69
N ARG A 161 -24.76 -5.97 24.31
CA ARG A 161 -26.07 -6.39 24.78
C ARG A 161 -26.62 -5.54 25.94
N GLY A 162 -25.75 -4.93 26.75
CA GLY A 162 -26.09 -4.16 27.93
C GLY A 162 -24.96 -4.05 28.93
N SER A 163 -25.19 -3.36 30.04
CA SER A 163 -24.17 -2.92 31.00
C SER A 163 -23.32 -4.04 31.63
N ASN A 164 -23.84 -5.27 31.72
CA ASN A 164 -23.12 -6.42 32.29
C ASN A 164 -22.26 -7.18 31.26
N TYR A 165 -22.28 -6.76 30.01
CA TYR A 165 -21.59 -7.42 28.91
C TYR A 165 -20.76 -6.41 28.14
N TYR A 166 -19.67 -6.86 27.56
CA TYR A 166 -18.75 -5.97 26.87
C TYR A 166 -18.47 -6.45 25.45
N ALA A 167 -18.43 -5.50 24.54
CA ALA A 167 -17.78 -5.64 23.25
C ALA A 167 -16.42 -4.92 23.31
N TYR A 168 -15.42 -5.50 22.67
CA TYR A 168 -14.09 -4.93 22.56
C TYR A 168 -13.68 -4.87 21.09
N VAL A 169 -12.97 -3.80 20.74
CA VAL A 169 -12.25 -3.66 19.50
C VAL A 169 -10.79 -3.40 19.85
N GLY A 170 -9.89 -4.27 19.41
CA GLY A 170 -8.48 -4.20 19.81
C GLY A 170 -7.63 -3.38 18.85
N GLN A 171 -7.79 -3.59 17.56
CA GLN A 171 -6.95 -3.00 16.52
C GLN A 171 -7.77 -2.72 15.28
N LEU A 172 -7.51 -1.58 14.62
CA LEU A 172 -7.97 -1.27 13.28
C LEU A 172 -6.76 -1.11 12.37
N THR A 173 -6.78 -1.79 11.24
CA THR A 173 -5.71 -1.75 10.23
C THR A 173 -6.32 -1.56 8.85
N ILE A 174 -5.70 -0.74 8.02
CA ILE A 174 -5.97 -0.66 6.59
C ILE A 174 -4.71 -1.00 5.82
N ILE A 175 -4.85 -1.69 4.71
CA ILE A 175 -3.76 -2.06 3.80
C ILE A 175 -4.23 -1.77 2.38
N GLU A 176 -3.47 -0.98 1.63
CA GLU A 176 -3.76 -0.70 0.22
C GLU A 176 -3.78 -2.02 -0.58
N SER A 177 -4.85 -2.26 -1.34
CA SER A 177 -5.07 -3.51 -2.09
C SER A 177 -4.18 -3.63 -3.32
#